data_fda3dbe7c03e6e43d9504683402cd0ae
#
_entry.id   fda3dbe7c03e6e43d9504683402cd0ae
#
_cell.length_a   1.000
_cell.length_b   1.000
_cell.length_c   1.000
_cell.angle_alpha   90.00
_cell.angle_beta   90.00
_cell.angle_gamma   90.00
#
_symmetry.space_group_name_H-M   'P 1'
#
loop_
_entity.id
_entity.type
_entity.pdbx_description
1 polymer ?
#
loop_
_entity_poly.entity_id
_entity_poly.type
_entity_poly.pdbx_seq_one_letter_code
_entity_poly.pdbx_strand_id
1 'polypeptide(L)'
;MSDDPSEPPLIALVGPCGAGKSTLGKALRGLGYHVRQPAQEHSYVPAMWQRLTNPDILIYLDLDFTALAARRPNTHGGPERLAMQHQRLTHAHAHADFYIDTSRLTPEEVLAKVLVFLQAAMPSIA
;
A
#
# COMPACT_ATOMS: atom_id res chain seq x y z
N MET A 1 -4.44 18.18 9.15
CA MET A 1 -4.77 16.89 9.77
C MET A 1 -5.62 17.14 11.01
N SER A 2 -6.62 16.33 11.20
CA SER A 2 -7.52 16.50 12.34
C SER A 2 -6.95 15.80 13.58
N ASP A 3 -7.04 16.45 14.74
CA ASP A 3 -6.70 15.85 16.03
C ASP A 3 -7.93 15.28 16.74
N ASP A 4 -9.05 15.19 16.04
CA ASP A 4 -10.29 14.67 16.59
C ASP A 4 -10.16 13.16 16.87
N PRO A 5 -10.21 12.73 18.15
CA PRO A 5 -10.06 11.32 18.49
C PRO A 5 -11.22 10.44 18.02
N SER A 6 -12.34 11.04 17.57
CA SER A 6 -13.44 10.26 17.01
C SER A 6 -13.24 9.88 15.56
N GLU A 7 -12.25 10.47 14.87
CA GLU A 7 -11.94 10.11 13.49
C GLU A 7 -11.21 8.78 13.43
N PRO A 8 -11.54 7.91 12.46
CA PRO A 8 -10.80 6.67 12.29
C PRO A 8 -9.36 6.95 11.87
N PRO A 9 -8.40 6.12 12.29
CA PRO A 9 -7.03 6.25 11.81
C PRO A 9 -6.95 6.18 10.31
N LEU A 10 -6.06 6.99 9.72
CA LEU A 10 -5.83 7.00 8.29
C LEU A 10 -4.76 5.96 7.93
N ILE A 11 -5.13 5.08 7.02
CA ILE A 11 -4.24 4.07 6.46
C ILE A 11 -3.82 4.53 5.07
N ALA A 12 -2.52 4.56 4.81
CA ALA A 12 -2.00 4.80 3.47
C ALA A 12 -1.44 3.50 2.89
N LEU A 13 -1.77 3.24 1.63
CA LEU A 13 -1.24 2.10 0.87
C LEU A 13 -0.26 2.63 -0.16
N VAL A 14 0.96 2.12 -0.14
CA VAL A 14 1.99 2.45 -1.13
C VAL A 14 2.56 1.17 -1.72
N GLY A 15 3.21 1.30 -2.85
CA GLY A 15 3.81 0.15 -3.52
C GLY A 15 3.87 0.36 -5.03
N PRO A 16 4.58 -0.52 -5.76
CA PRO A 16 4.64 -0.44 -7.22
C PRO A 16 3.28 -0.66 -7.87
N CYS A 17 3.14 -0.20 -9.11
CA CYS A 17 1.97 -0.50 -9.93
C CYS A 17 1.79 -2.02 -10.04
N GLY A 18 0.55 -2.49 -9.95
CA GLY A 18 0.26 -3.91 -10.06
C GLY A 18 0.37 -4.70 -8.76
N ALA A 19 0.79 -4.06 -7.66
CA ALA A 19 0.93 -4.75 -6.37
C ALA A 19 -0.41 -5.03 -5.68
N GLY A 20 -1.53 -4.43 -6.15
CA GLY A 20 -2.85 -4.71 -5.60
C GLY A 20 -3.40 -3.64 -4.67
N LYS A 21 -2.84 -2.44 -4.69
CA LYS A 21 -3.27 -1.34 -3.81
C LYS A 21 -4.74 -0.99 -3.96
N SER A 22 -5.21 -0.84 -5.20
CA SER A 22 -6.60 -0.43 -5.45
C SER A 22 -7.60 -1.50 -5.00
N THR A 23 -7.28 -2.76 -5.25
CA THR A 23 -8.13 -3.89 -4.83
C THR A 23 -8.21 -3.97 -3.31
N LEU A 24 -7.06 -3.88 -2.63
CA LEU A 24 -7.02 -3.89 -1.17
C LEU A 24 -7.73 -2.67 -0.59
N GLY A 25 -7.46 -1.49 -1.15
CA GLY A 25 -8.08 -0.25 -0.68
C GLY A 25 -9.59 -0.29 -0.76
N LYS A 26 -10.14 -0.81 -1.87
CA LYS A 26 -11.58 -0.95 -2.04
C LYS A 26 -12.17 -1.91 -1.00
N ALA A 27 -11.51 -3.03 -0.75
CA ALA A 27 -11.97 -4.00 0.25
C ALA A 27 -11.94 -3.42 1.66
N LEU A 28 -10.87 -2.72 2.03
CA LEU A 28 -10.75 -2.10 3.34
C LEU A 28 -11.79 -1.00 3.55
N ARG A 29 -12.01 -0.16 2.55
CA ARG A 29 -13.05 0.87 2.63
C ARG A 29 -14.43 0.26 2.81
N GLY A 30 -14.70 -0.84 2.13
CA GLY A 30 -15.96 -1.58 2.28
C GLY A 30 -16.17 -2.12 3.69
N LEU A 31 -15.09 -2.34 4.44
CA LEU A 31 -15.13 -2.78 5.82
C LEU A 31 -15.12 -1.62 6.84
N GLY A 32 -15.13 -0.38 6.36
CA GLY A 32 -15.20 0.80 7.22
C GLY A 32 -13.86 1.46 7.53
N TYR A 33 -12.76 0.97 6.97
CA TYR A 33 -11.46 1.61 7.18
C TYR A 33 -11.30 2.87 6.34
N HIS A 34 -10.57 3.85 6.87
CA HIS A 34 -10.23 5.07 6.17
C HIS A 34 -8.89 4.87 5.46
N VAL A 35 -8.90 4.83 4.12
CA VAL A 35 -7.75 4.41 3.32
C VAL A 35 -7.48 5.39 2.19
N ARG A 36 -6.19 5.73 2.00
CA ARG A 36 -5.72 6.52 0.87
C ARG A 36 -4.56 5.82 0.16
N GLN A 37 -4.38 6.16 -1.11
CA GLN A 37 -3.32 5.59 -1.95
C GLN A 37 -2.48 6.71 -2.57
N PRO A 38 -1.51 7.28 -1.82
CA PRO A 38 -0.63 8.29 -2.43
C PRO A 38 0.25 7.63 -3.48
N ALA A 39 0.36 8.28 -4.64
CA ALA A 39 1.07 7.72 -5.79
C ALA A 39 2.59 7.92 -5.67
N GLN A 40 3.19 7.47 -4.58
CA GLN A 40 4.62 7.61 -4.30
C GLN A 40 5.48 6.96 -5.40
N GLU A 41 5.01 5.88 -6.01
CA GLU A 41 5.73 5.18 -7.08
C GLU A 41 5.96 6.05 -8.31
N HIS A 42 5.24 7.16 -8.44
CA HIS A 42 5.37 8.12 -9.54
C HIS A 42 6.00 9.44 -9.11
N SER A 43 6.46 9.56 -7.87
CA SER A 43 7.01 10.80 -7.34
C SER A 43 8.51 10.73 -7.16
N TYR A 44 9.22 11.81 -7.54
CA TYR A 44 10.64 11.95 -7.28
C TYR A 44 10.93 12.47 -5.87
N VAL A 45 9.90 12.90 -5.13
CA VAL A 45 10.05 13.40 -3.76
C VAL A 45 9.90 12.22 -2.81
N PRO A 46 10.96 11.83 -2.06
CA PRO A 46 10.95 10.58 -1.27
C PRO A 46 9.84 10.49 -0.23
N ALA A 47 9.49 11.60 0.39
CA ALA A 47 8.48 11.64 1.45
C ALA A 47 7.15 12.21 0.96
N MET A 48 6.85 12.16 -0.35
CA MET A 48 5.60 12.71 -0.88
C MET A 48 4.38 12.03 -0.26
N TRP A 49 4.46 10.72 -0.04
CA TRP A 49 3.38 9.97 0.62
C TRP A 49 3.00 10.60 1.96
N GLN A 50 4.01 11.02 2.74
CA GLN A 50 3.80 11.60 4.06
C GLN A 50 3.20 13.00 3.95
N ARG A 51 3.67 13.81 2.98
CA ARG A 51 3.13 15.16 2.74
C ARG A 51 1.68 15.13 2.30
N LEU A 52 1.32 14.14 1.46
CA LEU A 52 -0.02 14.06 0.88
C LEU A 52 -1.05 13.48 1.87
N THR A 53 -0.65 12.55 2.72
CA THR A 53 -1.59 11.81 3.55
C THR A 53 -1.32 11.92 5.05
N ASN A 54 -0.05 12.05 5.44
CA ASN A 54 0.37 12.01 6.84
C ASN A 54 -0.37 10.90 7.60
N PRO A 55 -0.21 9.64 7.19
CA PRO A 55 -1.05 8.55 7.69
C PRO A 55 -0.68 8.14 9.11
N ASP A 56 -1.64 7.52 9.80
CA ASP A 56 -1.40 6.88 11.09
C ASP A 56 -0.73 5.52 10.90
N ILE A 57 -1.06 4.84 9.79
CA ILE A 57 -0.49 3.53 9.45
C ILE A 57 -0.10 3.53 7.98
N LEU A 58 1.11 3.08 7.69
CA LEU A 58 1.62 2.94 6.33
C LEU A 58 1.81 1.46 6.00
N ILE A 59 1.13 0.99 4.96
CA ILE A 59 1.23 -0.38 4.47
C ILE A 59 1.89 -0.36 3.10
N TYR A 60 2.94 -1.17 2.94
CA TYR A 60 3.68 -1.30 1.69
C TYR A 60 3.31 -2.64 1.04
N LEU A 61 2.71 -2.56 -0.15
CA LEU A 61 2.44 -3.74 -0.98
C LEU A 61 3.51 -3.83 -2.05
N ASP A 62 4.20 -4.95 -2.11
CA ASP A 62 5.26 -5.18 -3.07
C ASP A 62 4.91 -6.32 -4.03
N LEU A 63 5.66 -6.41 -5.11
CA LEU A 63 5.62 -7.56 -6.02
C LEU A 63 6.93 -7.64 -6.78
N ASP A 64 7.26 -8.86 -7.28
CA ASP A 64 8.38 -9.03 -8.19
C ASP A 64 7.95 -8.83 -9.64
N PHE A 65 8.93 -8.80 -10.56
CA PHE A 65 8.63 -8.57 -11.97
C PHE A 65 7.84 -9.72 -12.59
N THR A 66 8.10 -10.96 -12.17
CA THR A 66 7.35 -12.12 -12.68
C THR A 66 5.86 -11.95 -12.43
N ALA A 67 5.48 -11.55 -11.22
CA ALA A 67 4.09 -11.30 -10.88
C ALA A 67 3.51 -10.11 -11.64
N LEU A 68 4.29 -9.03 -11.76
CA LEU A 68 3.85 -7.85 -12.51
C LEU A 68 3.57 -8.19 -13.97
N ALA A 69 4.48 -8.90 -14.62
CA ALA A 69 4.32 -9.30 -16.03
C ALA A 69 3.11 -10.22 -16.23
N ALA A 70 2.85 -11.12 -15.27
CA ALA A 70 1.69 -12.00 -15.33
C ALA A 70 0.37 -11.23 -15.15
N ARG A 71 0.34 -10.26 -14.24
CA ARG A 71 -0.86 -9.45 -13.96
C ARG A 71 -1.14 -8.42 -15.05
N ARG A 72 -0.09 -7.87 -15.66
CA ARG A 72 -0.17 -6.81 -16.65
C ARG A 72 0.71 -7.12 -17.85
N PRO A 73 0.38 -8.14 -18.65
CA PRO A 73 1.28 -8.63 -19.72
C PRO A 73 1.58 -7.58 -20.79
N ASN A 74 0.68 -6.62 -21.03
CA ASN A 74 0.86 -5.61 -22.08
C ASN A 74 1.18 -4.21 -21.56
N THR A 75 1.20 -4.01 -20.25
CA THR A 75 1.34 -2.67 -19.65
C THR A 75 2.31 -2.61 -18.48
N HIS A 76 3.18 -3.64 -18.33
CA HIS A 76 4.10 -3.67 -17.17
C HIS A 76 5.24 -2.65 -17.29
N GLY A 77 5.62 -2.22 -18.50
CA GLY A 77 6.66 -1.21 -18.69
C GLY A 77 8.08 -1.72 -18.55
N GLY A 78 8.28 -3.03 -18.34
CA GLY A 78 9.61 -3.65 -18.23
C GLY A 78 10.17 -3.65 -16.81
N PRO A 79 11.23 -4.45 -16.58
CA PRO A 79 11.86 -4.55 -15.26
C PRO A 79 12.52 -3.23 -14.82
N GLU A 80 12.97 -2.39 -15.75
CA GLU A 80 13.57 -1.09 -15.44
C GLU A 80 12.56 -0.15 -14.82
N ARG A 81 11.32 -0.16 -15.31
CA ARG A 81 10.25 0.66 -14.74
C ARG A 81 9.94 0.23 -13.31
N LEU A 82 9.87 -1.08 -13.06
CA LEU A 82 9.65 -1.58 -11.71
C LEU A 82 10.79 -1.19 -10.77
N ALA A 83 12.05 -1.31 -11.23
CA ALA A 83 13.20 -0.92 -10.44
C ALA A 83 13.16 0.57 -10.10
N MET A 84 12.74 1.41 -11.06
CA MET A 84 12.58 2.84 -10.84
C MET A 84 11.51 3.14 -9.79
N GLN A 85 10.39 2.42 -9.85
CA GLN A 85 9.33 2.58 -8.85
C GLN A 85 9.78 2.14 -7.46
N HIS A 86 10.53 1.03 -7.37
CA HIS A 86 11.13 0.60 -6.10
C HIS A 86 12.04 1.68 -5.52
N GLN A 87 12.86 2.33 -6.37
CA GLN A 87 13.73 3.39 -5.92
C GLN A 87 12.95 4.58 -5.36
N ARG A 88 11.87 4.98 -6.02
CA ARG A 88 10.99 6.07 -5.56
C ARG A 88 10.26 5.73 -4.26
N LEU A 89 10.14 4.45 -3.94
CA LEU A 89 9.43 3.96 -2.77
C LEU A 89 10.36 3.64 -1.59
N THR A 90 11.67 3.88 -1.71
CA THR A 90 12.65 3.52 -0.68
C THR A 90 12.33 4.14 0.67
N HIS A 91 11.98 5.43 0.70
CA HIS A 91 11.64 6.10 1.95
C HIS A 91 10.38 5.50 2.59
N ALA A 92 9.34 5.28 1.78
CA ALA A 92 8.10 4.67 2.27
C ALA A 92 8.34 3.26 2.78
N HIS A 93 9.17 2.47 2.08
CA HIS A 93 9.50 1.12 2.52
C HIS A 93 10.18 1.13 3.89
N ALA A 94 11.12 2.05 4.10
CA ALA A 94 11.84 2.17 5.37
C ALA A 94 10.92 2.58 6.53
N HIS A 95 9.80 3.25 6.24
CA HIS A 95 8.86 3.76 7.25
C HIS A 95 7.56 2.93 7.32
N ALA A 96 7.43 1.87 6.52
CA ALA A 96 6.22 1.06 6.52
C ALA A 96 6.00 0.35 7.84
N ASP A 97 4.77 0.42 8.34
CA ASP A 97 4.36 -0.31 9.54
C ASP A 97 4.09 -1.77 9.23
N PHE A 98 3.70 -2.07 7.99
CA PHE A 98 3.48 -3.42 7.51
C PHE A 98 3.93 -3.53 6.06
N TYR A 99 4.72 -4.56 5.78
CA TYR A 99 5.20 -4.89 4.43
C TYR A 99 4.61 -6.23 4.02
N ILE A 100 4.07 -6.30 2.80
CA ILE A 100 3.53 -7.55 2.27
C ILE A 100 3.93 -7.70 0.79
N ASP A 101 4.54 -8.83 0.45
CA ASP A 101 4.82 -9.20 -0.93
C ASP A 101 3.60 -9.96 -1.46
N THR A 102 2.89 -9.33 -2.41
CA THR A 102 1.66 -9.89 -2.96
C THR A 102 1.88 -10.79 -4.17
N SER A 103 3.14 -11.02 -4.57
CA SER A 103 3.49 -11.71 -5.82
C SER A 103 2.77 -13.04 -5.99
N ARG A 104 2.64 -13.82 -4.92
CA ARG A 104 2.08 -15.18 -4.97
C ARG A 104 0.85 -15.34 -4.08
N LEU A 105 0.18 -14.21 -3.81
CA LEU A 105 -1.03 -14.20 -2.99
C LEU A 105 -2.24 -13.82 -3.84
N THR A 106 -3.38 -14.39 -3.49
CA THR A 106 -4.66 -13.93 -4.03
C THR A 106 -5.07 -12.63 -3.33
N PRO A 107 -5.98 -11.83 -3.92
CA PRO A 107 -6.49 -10.64 -3.24
C PRO A 107 -7.11 -10.97 -1.87
N GLU A 108 -7.76 -12.12 -1.74
CA GLU A 108 -8.36 -12.57 -0.49
C GLU A 108 -7.30 -12.88 0.57
N GLU A 109 -6.19 -13.48 0.14
CA GLU A 109 -5.08 -13.77 1.04
C GLU A 109 -4.39 -12.48 1.52
N VAL A 110 -4.22 -11.51 0.60
CA VAL A 110 -3.67 -10.21 0.96
C VAL A 110 -4.56 -9.52 1.99
N LEU A 111 -5.86 -9.49 1.75
CA LEU A 111 -6.81 -8.88 2.67
C LEU A 111 -6.76 -9.56 4.05
N ALA A 112 -6.73 -10.89 4.09
CA ALA A 112 -6.70 -11.64 5.35
C ALA A 112 -5.45 -11.28 6.17
N LYS A 113 -4.28 -11.24 5.53
CA LYS A 113 -3.02 -10.90 6.20
C LYS A 113 -3.00 -9.46 6.71
N VAL A 114 -3.52 -8.53 5.91
CA VAL A 114 -3.60 -7.13 6.30
C VAL A 114 -4.57 -6.95 7.47
N LEU A 115 -5.71 -7.65 7.46
CA LEU A 115 -6.67 -7.56 8.55
C LEU A 115 -6.10 -8.07 9.87
N VAL A 116 -5.31 -9.15 9.86
CA VAL A 116 -4.63 -9.62 11.06
C VAL A 116 -3.72 -8.53 11.62
N PHE A 117 -2.94 -7.87 10.75
CA PHE A 117 -2.09 -6.77 11.19
C PHE A 117 -2.90 -5.61 11.76
N LEU A 118 -3.96 -5.19 11.05
CA LEU A 118 -4.76 -4.04 11.48
C LEU A 118 -5.48 -4.30 12.78
N GLN A 119 -5.98 -5.51 13.00
CA GLN A 119 -6.65 -5.86 14.25
C GLN A 119 -5.69 -5.83 15.43
N ALA A 120 -4.43 -6.19 15.22
CA ALA A 120 -3.40 -6.09 16.25
C ALA A 120 -2.94 -4.65 16.50
N ALA A 121 -2.84 -3.85 15.42
CA ALA A 121 -2.36 -2.46 15.50
C ALA A 121 -3.46 -1.49 15.96
N MET A 122 -4.73 -1.80 15.65
CA MET A 122 -5.88 -0.92 15.93
C MET A 122 -7.05 -1.72 16.50
N PRO A 123 -6.90 -2.33 17.69
CA PRO A 123 -7.96 -3.20 18.21
C PRO A 123 -9.28 -2.48 18.49
N SER A 124 -9.24 -1.17 18.68
CA SER A 124 -10.45 -0.36 18.96
C SER A 124 -11.35 -0.16 17.75
N ILE A 125 -10.91 -0.53 16.54
CA ILE A 125 -11.69 -0.37 15.31
C ILE A 125 -12.56 -1.60 15.00
N ALA A 126 -12.17 -2.74 15.50
CA ALA A 126 -12.86 -4.00 15.23
C ALA A 126 -14.32 -3.98 15.67
#